data_137ee34648e2f7f1db3fd95bec8fd10e
#
_entry.id   137ee34648e2f7f1db3fd95bec8fd10e
#
_cell.length_a   1.000
_cell.length_b   1.000
_cell.length_c   1.000
_cell.angle_alpha   90.00
_cell.angle_beta   90.00
_cell.angle_gamma   90.00
#
_symmetry.space_group_name_H-M   'P 1'
#
loop_
_entity.id
_entity.type
_entity.pdbx_description
1 polymer ?
#
loop_
_entity_poly.entity_id
_entity_poly.type
_entity_poly.pdbx_seq_one_letter_code
_entity_poly.pdbx_strand_id
1 'polypeptide(L)'
;IGIVYSYLPFMVLPLYANLVKHDQSLLEAASDLGARNLTRFWQITVPLSKNGIIAGCMLVFIPVVGEFVIPEMLGGPETLMIGKVLWQEFFNNRDWPVASALAVVMLAILIVPIILFNRNQAKELEGKV
;
A
#
# COMPACT_ATOMS: atom_id res chain seq x y z
N ILE A 1 -5.57 -11.17 -9.39
CA ILE A 1 -4.22 -11.51 -9.92
C ILE A 1 -3.68 -10.32 -10.74
N GLY A 2 -4.41 -9.78 -11.73
CA GLY A 2 -3.95 -8.68 -12.59
C GLY A 2 -3.44 -7.46 -11.82
N ILE A 3 -4.21 -6.95 -10.85
CA ILE A 3 -3.82 -5.81 -10.00
C ILE A 3 -2.52 -6.11 -9.23
N VAL A 4 -2.42 -7.29 -8.62
CA VAL A 4 -1.21 -7.68 -7.87
C VAL A 4 0.01 -7.70 -8.78
N TYR A 5 -0.10 -8.27 -9.97
CA TYR A 5 0.98 -8.31 -10.95
C TYR A 5 1.43 -6.91 -11.40
N SER A 6 0.47 -6.05 -11.74
CA SER A 6 0.75 -4.70 -12.25
C SER A 6 1.35 -3.78 -11.19
N TYR A 7 0.92 -3.89 -9.94
CA TYR A 7 1.37 -3.01 -8.85
C TYR A 7 2.48 -3.63 -7.97
N LEU A 8 2.90 -4.87 -8.23
CA LEU A 8 3.99 -5.52 -7.49
C LEU A 8 5.30 -4.70 -7.49
N PRO A 9 5.77 -4.11 -8.60
CA PRO A 9 6.98 -3.30 -8.59
C PRO A 9 6.89 -2.10 -7.63
N PHE A 10 5.72 -1.47 -7.54
CA PHE A 10 5.48 -0.34 -6.64
C PHE A 10 5.57 -0.72 -5.16
N MET A 11 5.26 -1.97 -4.80
CA MET A 11 5.47 -2.49 -3.45
C MET A 11 6.92 -2.88 -3.18
N VAL A 12 7.57 -3.51 -4.17
CA VAL A 12 8.94 -4.04 -4.01
C VAL A 12 9.95 -2.93 -3.87
N LEU A 13 9.83 -1.83 -4.64
CA LEU A 13 10.81 -0.74 -4.65
C LEU A 13 11.04 -0.08 -3.27
N PRO A 14 10.01 0.41 -2.55
CA PRO A 14 10.23 1.01 -1.23
C PRO A 14 10.66 -0.01 -0.18
N LEU A 15 10.20 -1.25 -0.31
CA LEU A 15 10.61 -2.33 0.58
C LEU A 15 12.09 -2.66 0.39
N TYR A 16 12.55 -2.79 -0.85
CA TYR A 16 13.96 -3.00 -1.18
C TYR A 16 14.83 -1.84 -0.68
N ALA A 17 14.43 -0.59 -0.97
CA ALA A 17 15.16 0.60 -0.52
C ALA A 17 15.27 0.70 1.02
N ASN A 18 14.31 0.14 1.74
CA ASN A 18 14.36 0.05 3.20
C ASN A 18 15.29 -1.07 3.65
N LEU A 19 15.18 -2.26 3.05
CA LEU A 19 15.98 -3.44 3.41
C LEU A 19 17.49 -3.22 3.20
N VAL A 20 17.87 -2.52 2.13
CA VAL A 20 19.29 -2.21 1.83
C VAL A 20 19.94 -1.36 2.93
N LYS A 21 19.15 -0.57 3.66
CA LYS A 21 19.64 0.27 4.76
C LYS A 21 19.77 -0.46 6.09
N HIS A 22 19.37 -1.73 6.17
CA HIS A 22 19.48 -2.49 7.40
C HIS A 22 20.94 -2.84 7.69
N ASP A 23 21.33 -2.65 8.95
CA ASP A 23 22.66 -3.09 9.41
C ASP A 23 22.66 -4.63 9.53
N GLN A 24 23.52 -5.25 8.74
CA GLN A 24 23.66 -6.72 8.73
C GLN A 24 24.25 -7.25 10.04
N SER A 25 24.98 -6.42 10.80
CA SER A 25 25.52 -6.81 12.10
C SER A 25 24.47 -7.26 13.10
N LEU A 26 23.24 -6.70 13.01
CA LEU A 26 22.11 -7.13 13.85
C LEU A 26 21.67 -8.57 13.54
N LEU A 27 21.72 -8.96 12.26
CA LEU A 27 21.36 -10.32 11.86
C LEU A 27 22.47 -11.32 12.20
N GLU A 28 23.71 -10.89 12.13
CA GLU A 28 24.89 -11.68 12.53
C GLU A 28 24.90 -11.91 14.04
N ALA A 29 24.73 -10.86 14.85
CA ALA A 29 24.64 -10.96 16.30
C ALA A 29 23.49 -11.88 16.75
N ALA A 30 22.33 -11.80 16.09
CA ALA A 30 21.23 -12.72 16.40
C ALA A 30 21.57 -14.18 16.02
N SER A 31 22.38 -14.38 14.97
CA SER A 31 22.87 -15.72 14.60
C SER A 31 23.79 -16.30 15.66
N ASP A 32 24.69 -15.48 16.17
CA ASP A 32 25.66 -15.87 17.21
C ASP A 32 24.96 -16.25 18.51
N LEU A 33 23.81 -15.62 18.77
CA LEU A 33 22.90 -15.97 19.90
C LEU A 33 22.03 -17.21 19.62
N GLY A 34 22.24 -17.90 18.48
CA GLY A 34 21.51 -19.12 18.13
C GLY A 34 20.11 -18.92 17.59
N ALA A 35 19.75 -17.71 17.17
CA ALA A 35 18.43 -17.44 16.59
C ALA A 35 18.23 -18.14 15.25
N ARG A 36 17.12 -18.86 15.07
CA ARG A 36 16.73 -19.52 13.83
C ARG A 36 16.38 -18.47 12.75
N ASN A 37 16.52 -18.83 11.47
CA ASN A 37 16.23 -17.92 10.33
C ASN A 37 14.82 -17.30 10.40
N LEU A 38 13.80 -18.08 10.76
CA LEU A 38 12.43 -17.59 10.92
C LEU A 38 12.31 -16.61 12.09
N THR A 39 13.00 -16.87 13.20
CA THR A 39 13.01 -15.97 14.36
C THR A 39 13.63 -14.63 14.01
N ARG A 40 14.79 -14.63 13.33
CA ARG A 40 15.44 -13.41 12.82
C ARG A 40 14.54 -12.62 11.89
N PHE A 41 13.88 -13.32 10.96
CA PHE A 41 12.96 -12.67 10.00
C PHE A 41 11.82 -11.96 10.74
N TRP A 42 11.09 -12.64 11.62
CA TRP A 42 9.92 -12.07 12.29
C TRP A 42 10.25 -11.06 13.38
N GLN A 43 11.36 -11.25 14.11
CA GLN A 43 11.71 -10.42 15.26
C GLN A 43 12.63 -9.25 14.95
N ILE A 44 13.39 -9.32 13.83
CA ILE A 44 14.35 -8.30 13.46
C ILE A 44 13.98 -7.68 12.11
N THR A 45 13.94 -8.49 11.03
CA THR A 45 13.74 -7.96 9.68
C THR A 45 12.38 -7.29 9.51
N VAL A 46 11.29 -7.93 9.92
CA VAL A 46 9.93 -7.38 9.76
C VAL A 46 9.73 -6.09 10.56
N PRO A 47 10.09 -6.01 11.86
CA PRO A 47 9.95 -4.76 12.61
C PRO A 47 10.80 -3.61 12.07
N LEU A 48 12.03 -3.88 11.66
CA LEU A 48 12.91 -2.88 11.04
C LEU A 48 12.41 -2.42 9.66
N SER A 49 11.73 -3.31 8.92
CA SER A 49 11.16 -3.00 7.60
C SER A 49 9.79 -2.34 7.67
N LYS A 50 9.21 -2.13 8.85
CA LYS A 50 7.85 -1.60 9.03
C LYS A 50 7.58 -0.34 8.22
N ASN A 51 8.51 0.61 8.22
CA ASN A 51 8.37 1.86 7.49
C ASN A 51 8.37 1.64 5.98
N GLY A 52 9.21 0.72 5.48
CA GLY A 52 9.23 0.32 4.07
C GLY A 52 7.95 -0.38 3.64
N ILE A 53 7.42 -1.26 4.51
CA ILE A 53 6.16 -1.98 4.27
C ILE A 53 5.01 -0.98 4.17
N ILE A 54 4.88 -0.06 5.14
CA ILE A 54 3.80 0.92 5.16
C ILE A 54 3.90 1.87 3.95
N ALA A 55 5.10 2.34 3.61
CA ALA A 55 5.32 3.18 2.44
C ALA A 55 4.92 2.46 1.14
N GLY A 56 5.31 1.20 0.98
CA GLY A 56 4.92 0.36 -0.17
C GLY A 56 3.41 0.14 -0.24
N CYS A 57 2.78 -0.15 0.89
CA CYS A 57 1.31 -0.30 0.97
C CYS A 57 0.59 1.00 0.53
N MET A 58 1.06 2.17 0.98
CA MET A 58 0.46 3.45 0.59
C MET A 58 0.65 3.73 -0.90
N LEU A 59 1.85 3.44 -1.44
CA LEU A 59 2.16 3.66 -2.85
C LEU A 59 1.31 2.78 -3.78
N VAL A 60 0.94 1.59 -3.35
CA VAL A 60 0.04 0.69 -4.08
C VAL A 60 -1.42 1.04 -3.85
N PHE A 61 -1.80 1.36 -2.61
CA PHE A 61 -3.19 1.59 -2.22
C PHE A 61 -3.83 2.76 -2.98
N ILE A 62 -3.10 3.88 -3.11
CA ILE A 62 -3.64 5.10 -3.73
C ILE A 62 -4.08 4.86 -5.19
N PRO A 63 -3.23 4.33 -6.09
CA PRO A 63 -3.66 4.08 -7.46
C PRO A 63 -4.67 2.93 -7.59
N VAL A 64 -4.58 1.89 -6.74
CA VAL A 64 -5.48 0.73 -6.81
C VAL A 64 -6.93 1.11 -6.47
N VAL A 65 -7.16 2.05 -5.56
CA VAL A 65 -8.53 2.51 -5.23
C VAL A 65 -9.21 3.13 -6.46
N GLY A 66 -8.45 3.87 -7.28
CA GLY A 66 -8.97 4.48 -8.51
C GLY A 66 -8.90 3.59 -9.76
N GLU A 67 -8.42 2.36 -9.61
CA GLU A 67 -8.20 1.46 -10.75
C GLU A 67 -9.53 0.99 -11.37
N PHE A 68 -9.65 1.18 -12.68
CA PHE A 68 -10.83 0.73 -13.44
C PHE A 68 -10.45 -0.10 -14.68
N VAL A 69 -9.25 0.12 -15.24
CA VAL A 69 -8.83 -0.52 -16.50
C VAL A 69 -8.66 -2.03 -16.33
N ILE A 70 -7.96 -2.44 -15.28
CA ILE A 70 -7.72 -3.86 -15.02
C ILE A 70 -9.03 -4.62 -14.73
N PRO A 71 -9.94 -4.13 -13.88
CA PRO A 71 -11.26 -4.74 -13.71
C PRO A 71 -12.10 -4.75 -14.97
N GLU A 72 -12.00 -3.73 -15.81
CA GLU A 72 -12.73 -3.65 -17.07
C GLU A 72 -12.24 -4.69 -18.09
N MET A 73 -10.91 -4.84 -18.20
CA MET A 73 -10.31 -5.71 -19.23
C MET A 73 -10.20 -7.19 -18.81
N LEU A 74 -9.89 -7.45 -17.55
CA LEU A 74 -9.62 -8.79 -17.03
C LEU A 74 -10.71 -9.31 -16.09
N GLY A 75 -11.59 -8.44 -15.62
CA GLY A 75 -12.71 -8.79 -14.77
C GLY A 75 -13.92 -9.25 -15.56
N GLY A 76 -14.74 -10.09 -14.94
CA GLY A 76 -16.06 -10.42 -15.48
C GLY A 76 -17.08 -9.29 -15.28
N PRO A 77 -18.29 -9.44 -15.87
CA PRO A 77 -19.36 -8.42 -15.75
C PRO A 77 -19.75 -8.10 -14.30
N GLU A 78 -19.55 -9.05 -13.39
CA GLU A 78 -19.86 -8.91 -11.96
C GLU A 78 -18.70 -8.34 -11.13
N THR A 79 -17.54 -8.05 -11.75
CA THR A 79 -16.40 -7.48 -11.04
C THR A 79 -16.60 -5.97 -10.87
N LEU A 80 -17.23 -5.58 -9.75
CA LEU A 80 -17.46 -4.19 -9.41
C LEU A 80 -16.37 -3.69 -8.47
N MET A 81 -15.61 -2.70 -8.93
CA MET A 81 -14.70 -1.89 -8.10
C MET A 81 -15.17 -0.44 -8.12
N ILE A 82 -14.92 0.29 -7.04
CA ILE A 82 -15.40 1.67 -6.90
C ILE A 82 -14.93 2.58 -8.05
N GLY A 83 -13.69 2.41 -8.52
CA GLY A 83 -13.15 3.14 -9.68
C GLY A 83 -13.90 2.81 -10.96
N LYS A 84 -14.26 1.53 -11.20
CA LYS A 84 -15.04 1.10 -12.35
C LYS A 84 -16.46 1.67 -12.31
N VAL A 85 -17.12 1.61 -11.16
CA VAL A 85 -18.49 2.17 -10.99
C VAL A 85 -18.47 3.67 -11.23
N LEU A 86 -17.50 4.40 -10.66
CA LEU A 86 -17.37 5.84 -10.88
C LEU A 86 -17.20 6.17 -12.38
N TRP A 87 -16.35 5.41 -13.09
CA TRP A 87 -16.15 5.57 -14.53
C TRP A 87 -17.46 5.35 -15.31
N GLN A 88 -18.22 4.28 -14.98
CA GLN A 88 -19.48 3.97 -15.63
C GLN A 88 -20.52 5.06 -15.41
N GLU A 89 -20.69 5.53 -14.16
CA GLU A 89 -21.67 6.59 -13.86
C GLU A 89 -21.29 7.92 -14.53
N PHE A 90 -19.99 8.25 -14.57
CA PHE A 90 -19.56 9.52 -15.16
C PHE A 90 -19.64 9.55 -16.69
N PHE A 91 -19.14 8.51 -17.36
CA PHE A 91 -19.01 8.51 -18.82
C PHE A 91 -20.14 7.81 -19.56
N ASN A 92 -20.64 6.67 -19.04
CA ASN A 92 -21.62 5.85 -19.73
C ASN A 92 -23.05 6.30 -19.37
N ASN A 93 -23.36 6.37 -18.07
CA ASN A 93 -24.68 6.72 -17.59
C ASN A 93 -24.91 8.23 -17.56
N ARG A 94 -23.82 9.03 -17.54
CA ARG A 94 -23.84 10.50 -17.41
C ARG A 94 -24.61 10.98 -16.18
N ASP A 95 -24.66 10.15 -15.14
CA ASP A 95 -25.24 10.52 -13.84
C ASP A 95 -24.19 11.21 -12.98
N TRP A 96 -23.94 12.47 -13.28
CA TRP A 96 -22.92 13.26 -12.61
C TRP A 96 -23.15 13.44 -11.11
N PRO A 97 -24.39 13.60 -10.59
CA PRO A 97 -24.65 13.62 -9.16
C PRO A 97 -24.18 12.36 -8.45
N VAL A 98 -24.48 11.17 -8.98
CA VAL A 98 -24.04 9.89 -8.41
C VAL A 98 -22.52 9.73 -8.54
N ALA A 99 -21.94 10.05 -9.70
CA ALA A 99 -20.51 10.03 -9.90
C ALA A 99 -19.77 10.95 -8.92
N SER A 100 -20.31 12.14 -8.66
CA SER A 100 -19.75 13.08 -7.68
C SER A 100 -19.81 12.54 -6.25
N ALA A 101 -20.92 11.91 -5.87
CA ALA A 101 -21.04 11.28 -4.55
C ALA A 101 -20.04 10.13 -4.37
N LEU A 102 -19.85 9.29 -5.39
CA LEU A 102 -18.86 8.21 -5.39
C LEU A 102 -17.42 8.77 -5.30
N ALA A 103 -17.12 9.87 -6.02
CA ALA A 103 -15.83 10.53 -5.94
C ALA A 103 -15.52 11.06 -4.52
N VAL A 104 -16.50 11.65 -3.84
CA VAL A 104 -16.35 12.11 -2.44
C VAL A 104 -16.10 10.94 -1.50
N VAL A 105 -16.83 9.84 -1.64
CA VAL A 105 -16.61 8.63 -0.84
C VAL A 105 -15.21 8.07 -1.08
N MET A 106 -14.78 7.98 -2.34
CA MET A 106 -13.46 7.51 -2.73
C MET A 106 -12.35 8.41 -2.16
N LEU A 107 -12.55 9.74 -2.20
CA LEU A 107 -11.63 10.70 -1.59
C LEU A 107 -11.53 10.50 -0.07
N ALA A 108 -12.63 10.28 0.62
CA ALA A 108 -12.64 10.00 2.05
C ALA A 108 -11.87 8.71 2.39
N ILE A 109 -12.05 7.65 1.59
CA ILE A 109 -11.31 6.39 1.73
C ILE A 109 -9.80 6.59 1.54
N LEU A 110 -9.40 7.48 0.64
CA LEU A 110 -7.98 7.78 0.40
C LEU A 110 -7.37 8.69 1.49
N ILE A 111 -8.10 9.72 1.92
CA ILE A 111 -7.60 10.71 2.89
C ILE A 111 -7.34 10.08 4.26
N VAL A 112 -8.21 9.22 4.74
CA VAL A 112 -8.10 8.63 6.09
C VAL A 112 -6.78 7.89 6.30
N PRO A 113 -6.37 6.93 5.46
CA PRO A 113 -5.09 6.24 5.62
C PRO A 113 -3.88 7.19 5.46
N ILE A 114 -3.97 8.18 4.57
CA ILE A 114 -2.90 9.16 4.35
C ILE A 114 -2.67 10.01 5.61
N ILE A 115 -3.75 10.51 6.22
CA ILE A 115 -3.64 11.28 7.47
C ILE A 115 -3.05 10.42 8.59
N LEU A 116 -3.52 9.19 8.74
CA LEU A 116 -3.01 8.27 9.76
C LEU A 116 -1.51 7.97 9.55
N PHE A 117 -1.11 7.77 8.31
CA PHE A 117 0.29 7.55 7.95
C PHE A 117 1.17 8.75 8.29
N ASN A 118 0.76 9.96 7.88
CA ASN A 118 1.51 11.18 8.15
C ASN A 118 1.63 11.46 9.65
N ARG A 119 0.57 11.24 10.43
CA ARG A 119 0.60 11.41 11.89
C ARG A 119 1.55 10.43 12.57
N ASN A 120 1.62 9.20 12.10
CA ASN A 120 2.54 8.20 12.64
C ASN A 120 4.00 8.52 12.29
N GLN A 121 4.28 8.99 11.08
CA GLN A 121 5.63 9.42 10.70
C GLN A 121 6.09 10.65 11.51
N ALA A 122 5.21 11.62 11.71
CA ALA A 122 5.54 12.81 12.50
C ALA A 122 5.95 12.45 13.94
N LYS A 123 5.22 11.52 14.58
CA LYS A 123 5.55 11.03 15.93
C LYS A 123 6.91 10.31 16.00
N GLU A 124 7.27 9.55 14.96
CA GLU A 124 8.56 8.87 14.90
C GLU A 124 9.74 9.85 14.73
N LEU A 125 9.52 10.97 14.07
CA LEU A 125 10.52 12.03 13.92
C LEU A 125 10.69 12.83 15.22
N GLU A 126 9.60 13.13 15.93
CA GLU A 126 9.63 13.83 17.23
C GLU A 126 10.24 12.96 18.34
N GLY A 127 10.08 11.65 18.29
CA GLY A 127 10.65 10.71 19.27
C GLY A 127 12.15 10.42 19.08
N LYS A 128 12.79 10.97 18.06
CA LYS A 128 14.23 10.81 17.78
C LYS A 128 15.06 12.05 18.11
N VAL A 129 14.43 13.12 18.60
CA VAL A 129 15.07 14.31 19.18
C VAL A 129 15.12 14.18 20.68
#